data_0e298df1b8be412c4f62b1972ac29989
#
_entry.id   0e298df1b8be412c4f62b1972ac29989
#
_cell.length_a   1.000
_cell.length_b   1.000
_cell.length_c   1.000
_cell.angle_alpha   90.00
_cell.angle_beta   90.00
_cell.angle_gamma   90.00
#
_symmetry.space_group_name_H-M   'P 1'
#
loop_
_entity.id
_entity.type
_entity.pdbx_description
1 polymer ?
#
loop_
_entity_poly.entity_id
_entity_poly.type
_entity_poly.pdbx_seq_one_letter_code
_entity_poly.pdbx_strand_id
1 'polypeptide(L)'
;MVKQLKLGWQQIPHPFVTEILSSIFDGVVFDMEHSMWPIETLTSSIQVATLMKKKCLVRIHKRDLSMVSKLLDCGATGIMLSSVETEEEALEFSSLARHYRDGGTRGLGLVRQNNWGETGLKASKPILVPQIESINAITNLENIVLPEFDYYLIGPYDLSASLSCD
;
A
#
# COMPACT_ATOMS: atom_id res chain seq x y z
N MET A 1 0.13 -13.76 -20.32
CA MET A 1 -1.06 -12.98 -19.87
C MET A 1 -0.82 -12.48 -18.47
N VAL A 2 -0.92 -11.17 -18.25
CA VAL A 2 -0.86 -10.60 -16.89
C VAL A 2 -2.12 -11.05 -16.15
N LYS A 3 -1.96 -11.72 -15.02
CA LYS A 3 -3.10 -12.16 -14.19
C LYS A 3 -3.78 -10.92 -13.62
N GLN A 4 -5.04 -10.69 -13.95
CA GLN A 4 -5.84 -9.62 -13.35
C GLN A 4 -6.09 -9.94 -11.88
N LEU A 5 -5.72 -9.02 -10.98
CA LEU A 5 -6.02 -9.11 -9.55
C LEU A 5 -7.32 -8.38 -9.25
N LYS A 6 -8.21 -9.03 -8.50
CA LYS A 6 -9.42 -8.41 -7.95
C LYS A 6 -9.22 -8.18 -6.46
N LEU A 7 -9.28 -6.93 -6.03
CA LEU A 7 -9.07 -6.54 -4.64
C LEU A 7 -10.39 -6.06 -4.02
N GLY A 8 -10.71 -6.56 -2.83
CA GLY A 8 -11.81 -6.07 -2.02
C GLY A 8 -11.36 -4.79 -1.29
N TRP A 9 -12.20 -3.74 -1.33
CA TRP A 9 -11.91 -2.48 -0.65
C TRP A 9 -12.60 -2.44 0.71
N GLN A 10 -11.85 -2.25 1.79
CA GLN A 10 -12.36 -2.31 3.15
C GLN A 10 -12.21 -0.97 3.87
N GLN A 11 -13.36 -0.36 4.20
CA GLN A 11 -13.46 0.84 5.03
C GLN A 11 -14.04 0.54 6.44
N ILE A 12 -14.64 -0.64 6.61
CA ILE A 12 -15.18 -1.07 7.92
C ILE A 12 -14.07 -1.78 8.68
N PRO A 13 -13.59 -1.21 9.81
CA PRO A 13 -12.44 -1.72 10.55
C PRO A 13 -12.82 -2.93 11.42
N HIS A 14 -12.96 -4.09 10.82
CA HIS A 14 -13.25 -5.32 11.54
C HIS A 14 -12.64 -6.56 10.87
N PRO A 15 -11.89 -7.42 11.59
CA PRO A 15 -11.24 -8.61 11.02
C PRO A 15 -12.20 -9.59 10.35
N PHE A 16 -13.44 -9.70 10.82
CA PHE A 16 -14.46 -10.55 10.21
C PHE A 16 -14.83 -10.10 8.78
N VAL A 17 -14.88 -8.78 8.56
CA VAL A 17 -15.08 -8.24 7.19
C VAL A 17 -13.87 -8.59 6.31
N THR A 18 -12.67 -8.55 6.86
CA THR A 18 -11.45 -8.98 6.15
C THR A 18 -11.53 -10.45 5.74
N GLU A 19 -12.01 -11.32 6.63
CA GLU A 19 -12.20 -12.75 6.34
C GLU A 19 -13.16 -12.95 5.18
N ILE A 20 -14.33 -12.28 5.20
CA ILE A 20 -15.33 -12.35 4.12
C ILE A 20 -14.71 -11.87 2.80
N LEU A 21 -14.10 -10.70 2.77
CA LEU A 21 -13.48 -10.16 1.55
C LEU A 21 -12.35 -11.07 1.04
N SER A 22 -11.54 -11.62 1.94
CA SER A 22 -10.47 -12.55 1.61
C SER A 22 -10.98 -13.87 1.02
N SER A 23 -12.19 -14.30 1.34
CA SER A 23 -12.80 -15.49 0.75
C SER A 23 -13.25 -15.28 -0.70
N ILE A 24 -13.55 -14.03 -1.09
CA ILE A 24 -14.15 -13.66 -2.38
C ILE A 24 -13.07 -13.13 -3.35
N PHE A 25 -12.14 -12.31 -2.85
CA PHE A 25 -11.18 -11.57 -3.66
C PHE A 25 -9.77 -12.18 -3.62
N ASP A 26 -8.91 -11.77 -4.55
CA ASP A 26 -7.49 -12.13 -4.58
C ASP A 26 -6.67 -11.44 -3.49
N GLY A 27 -7.20 -10.35 -2.94
CA GLY A 27 -6.62 -9.58 -1.83
C GLY A 27 -7.57 -8.51 -1.30
N VAL A 28 -7.12 -7.78 -0.28
CA VAL A 28 -7.88 -6.71 0.38
C VAL A 28 -7.05 -5.44 0.42
N VAL A 29 -7.70 -4.30 0.18
CA VAL A 29 -7.14 -2.97 0.44
C VAL A 29 -7.78 -2.41 1.71
N PHE A 30 -6.97 -2.13 2.72
CA PHE A 30 -7.39 -1.44 3.94
C PHE A 30 -7.24 0.06 3.73
N ASP A 31 -8.34 0.77 3.82
CA ASP A 31 -8.39 2.20 3.55
C ASP A 31 -8.20 3.03 4.81
N MET A 32 -6.99 3.51 5.06
CA MET A 32 -6.69 4.41 6.18
C MET A 32 -6.86 5.90 5.83
N GLU A 33 -7.04 6.23 4.56
CA GLU A 33 -7.24 7.61 4.14
C GLU A 33 -8.66 8.10 4.44
N HIS A 34 -9.66 7.32 4.09
CA HIS A 34 -11.07 7.70 4.22
C HIS A 34 -11.85 6.88 5.25
N SER A 35 -11.14 6.19 6.16
CA SER A 35 -11.77 5.53 7.29
C SER A 35 -10.89 5.49 8.52
N MET A 36 -11.53 5.39 9.69
CA MET A 36 -10.87 5.43 10.99
C MET A 36 -10.49 4.00 11.41
N TRP A 37 -9.24 3.61 11.16
CA TRP A 37 -8.70 2.32 11.58
C TRP A 37 -7.94 2.43 12.90
N PRO A 38 -8.42 1.80 14.00
CA PRO A 38 -7.56 1.54 15.15
C PRO A 38 -6.39 0.63 14.72
N ILE A 39 -5.19 0.97 15.15
CA ILE A 39 -3.96 0.27 14.68
C ILE A 39 -3.96 -1.22 15.06
N GLU A 40 -4.48 -1.58 16.23
CA GLU A 40 -4.61 -2.96 16.68
C GLU A 40 -5.58 -3.76 15.81
N THR A 41 -6.70 -3.12 15.42
CA THR A 41 -7.69 -3.74 14.53
C THR A 41 -7.13 -3.92 13.12
N LEU A 42 -6.40 -2.93 12.60
CA LEU A 42 -5.72 -3.04 11.31
C LEU A 42 -4.69 -4.18 11.33
N THR A 43 -3.86 -4.24 12.37
CA THR A 43 -2.86 -5.31 12.54
C THR A 43 -3.52 -6.68 12.55
N SER A 44 -4.62 -6.84 13.29
CA SER A 44 -5.39 -8.09 13.32
C SER A 44 -5.98 -8.43 11.95
N SER A 45 -6.49 -7.45 11.21
CA SER A 45 -7.04 -7.61 9.86
C SER A 45 -5.95 -8.01 8.85
N ILE A 46 -4.76 -7.41 8.93
CA ILE A 46 -3.60 -7.82 8.13
C ILE A 46 -3.23 -9.29 8.43
N GLN A 47 -3.29 -9.70 9.70
CA GLN A 47 -3.03 -11.08 10.09
C GLN A 47 -4.05 -12.05 9.48
N VAL A 48 -5.34 -11.72 9.50
CA VAL A 48 -6.38 -12.54 8.87
C VAL A 48 -6.10 -12.71 7.39
N ALA A 49 -5.90 -11.62 6.64
CA ALA A 49 -5.63 -11.68 5.21
C ALA A 49 -4.39 -12.52 4.89
N THR A 50 -3.29 -12.35 5.65
CA THR A 50 -2.04 -13.08 5.42
C THR A 50 -2.14 -14.57 5.79
N LEU A 51 -2.88 -14.93 6.85
CA LEU A 51 -3.15 -16.32 7.20
C LEU A 51 -4.00 -17.01 6.13
N MET A 52 -4.91 -16.29 5.49
CA MET A 52 -5.67 -16.76 4.33
C MET A 52 -4.86 -16.74 3.02
N LYS A 53 -3.57 -16.41 3.08
CA LYS A 53 -2.64 -16.33 1.93
C LYS A 53 -3.10 -15.34 0.85
N LYS A 54 -3.74 -14.25 1.27
CA LYS A 54 -4.21 -13.19 0.39
C LYS A 54 -3.27 -12.00 0.39
N LYS A 55 -3.26 -11.25 -0.72
CA LYS A 55 -2.60 -9.95 -0.75
C LYS A 55 -3.35 -8.99 0.18
N CYS A 56 -2.60 -8.18 0.93
CA CYS A 56 -3.18 -7.11 1.74
C CYS A 56 -2.37 -5.83 1.55
N LEU A 57 -3.00 -4.85 0.94
CA LEU A 57 -2.44 -3.53 0.76
C LEU A 57 -3.09 -2.58 1.78
N VAL A 58 -2.33 -1.59 2.21
CA VAL A 58 -2.88 -0.52 3.06
C VAL A 58 -2.80 0.78 2.28
N ARG A 59 -3.93 1.45 2.07
CA ARG A 59 -3.95 2.80 1.52
C ARG A 59 -3.74 3.82 2.63
N ILE A 60 -2.76 4.69 2.45
CA ILE A 60 -2.46 5.83 3.31
C ILE A 60 -2.32 7.10 2.47
N HIS A 61 -2.55 8.25 3.10
CA HIS A 61 -2.28 9.54 2.49
C HIS A 61 -0.78 9.88 2.54
N LYS A 62 -0.26 10.66 1.59
CA LYS A 62 1.16 11.07 1.55
C LYS A 62 1.65 11.76 2.84
N ARG A 63 0.76 12.33 3.65
CA ARG A 63 1.10 12.90 4.97
C ARG A 63 1.48 11.86 6.01
N ASP A 64 1.14 10.58 5.77
CA ASP A 64 1.34 9.46 6.70
C ASP A 64 2.51 8.55 6.27
N LEU A 65 3.43 9.05 5.45
CA LEU A 65 4.60 8.30 4.94
C LEU A 65 5.40 7.62 6.05
N SER A 66 5.45 8.18 7.25
CA SER A 66 6.09 7.56 8.42
C SER A 66 5.51 6.20 8.82
N MET A 67 4.30 5.88 8.37
CA MET A 67 3.64 4.59 8.63
C MET A 67 4.10 3.47 7.68
N VAL A 68 4.69 3.79 6.52
CA VAL A 68 5.05 2.82 5.48
C VAL A 68 5.83 1.63 6.04
N SER A 69 6.94 1.89 6.73
CA SER A 69 7.78 0.82 7.29
C SER A 69 7.04 -0.02 8.33
N LYS A 70 6.27 0.62 9.23
CA LYS A 70 5.51 -0.06 10.29
C LYS A 70 4.42 -0.97 9.73
N LEU A 71 3.69 -0.51 8.73
CA LEU A 71 2.63 -1.30 8.09
C LEU A 71 3.20 -2.53 7.38
N LEU A 72 4.33 -2.38 6.71
CA LEU A 72 5.05 -3.51 6.12
C LEU A 72 5.57 -4.48 7.19
N ASP A 73 6.09 -3.97 8.31
CA ASP A 73 6.56 -4.78 9.44
C ASP A 73 5.44 -5.60 10.07
N CYS A 74 4.21 -5.05 10.13
CA CYS A 74 3.01 -5.77 10.56
C CYS A 74 2.61 -6.91 9.61
N GLY A 75 3.18 -6.96 8.40
CA GLY A 75 2.93 -8.01 7.43
C GLY A 75 2.04 -7.59 6.25
N ALA A 76 1.76 -6.29 6.05
CA ALA A 76 1.14 -5.83 4.82
C ALA A 76 2.00 -6.25 3.61
N THR A 77 1.36 -6.73 2.55
CA THR A 77 2.08 -7.15 1.34
C THR A 77 2.38 -5.99 0.41
N GLY A 78 1.81 -4.82 0.67
CA GLY A 78 2.07 -3.61 -0.09
C GLY A 78 1.41 -2.38 0.52
N ILE A 79 1.78 -1.24 -0.03
CA ILE A 79 1.24 0.07 0.34
C ILE A 79 0.72 0.77 -0.92
N MET A 80 -0.43 1.42 -0.77
CA MET A 80 -1.00 2.33 -1.74
C MET A 80 -0.90 3.74 -1.17
N LEU A 81 -0.22 4.64 -1.87
CA LEU A 81 -0.01 6.01 -1.42
C LEU A 81 -0.87 6.96 -2.24
N SER A 82 -1.82 7.63 -1.60
CA SER A 82 -2.68 8.62 -2.26
C SER A 82 -1.98 9.97 -2.42
N SER A 83 -2.51 10.76 -3.34
CA SER A 83 -2.11 12.15 -3.59
C SER A 83 -0.64 12.34 -3.98
N VAL A 84 -0.03 11.39 -4.69
CA VAL A 84 1.34 11.52 -5.20
C VAL A 84 1.32 12.47 -6.40
N GLU A 85 2.11 13.55 -6.34
CA GLU A 85 2.10 14.62 -7.32
C GLU A 85 3.48 14.98 -7.87
N THR A 86 4.57 14.57 -7.19
CA THR A 86 5.93 14.92 -7.58
C THR A 86 6.86 13.70 -7.58
N GLU A 87 7.99 13.83 -8.27
CA GLU A 87 9.06 12.83 -8.28
C GLU A 87 9.63 12.62 -6.87
N GLU A 88 9.82 13.70 -6.10
CA GLU A 88 10.36 13.63 -4.75
C GLU A 88 9.46 12.80 -3.84
N GLU A 89 8.15 12.99 -3.89
CA GLU A 89 7.17 12.20 -3.12
C GLU A 89 7.21 10.71 -3.54
N ALA A 90 7.32 10.44 -4.83
CA ALA A 90 7.45 9.09 -5.36
C ALA A 90 8.74 8.40 -4.91
N LEU A 91 9.88 9.10 -4.97
CA LEU A 91 11.18 8.60 -4.52
C LEU A 91 11.21 8.37 -3.01
N GLU A 92 10.66 9.29 -2.20
CA GLU A 92 10.56 9.14 -0.75
C GLU A 92 9.72 7.91 -0.39
N PHE A 93 8.55 7.74 -1.01
CA PHE A 93 7.70 6.56 -0.82
C PHE A 93 8.44 5.27 -1.12
N SER A 94 9.08 5.19 -2.27
CA SER A 94 9.88 4.04 -2.68
C SER A 94 11.02 3.76 -1.68
N SER A 95 11.73 4.80 -1.24
CA SER A 95 12.84 4.69 -0.30
C SER A 95 12.41 4.14 1.05
N LEU A 96 11.32 4.64 1.63
CA LEU A 96 10.79 4.21 2.92
C LEU A 96 10.28 2.76 2.93
N ALA A 97 9.88 2.24 1.78
CA ALA A 97 9.38 0.88 1.64
C ALA A 97 10.49 -0.16 1.44
N ARG A 98 11.66 0.24 0.93
CA ARG A 98 12.78 -0.64 0.60
C ARG A 98 13.83 -0.65 1.70
N HIS A 99 14.46 -1.81 1.90
CA HIS A 99 15.57 -1.95 2.85
C HIS A 99 16.85 -1.27 2.33
N TYR A 100 17.77 -0.93 3.23
CA TYR A 100 19.07 -0.32 2.91
C TYR A 100 19.82 -1.04 1.80
N ARG A 101 19.85 -2.39 1.82
CA ARG A 101 20.53 -3.18 0.79
C ARG A 101 19.91 -3.05 -0.61
N ASP A 102 18.63 -2.68 -0.68
CA ASP A 102 17.86 -2.54 -1.91
C ASP A 102 17.75 -1.06 -2.33
N GLY A 103 18.62 -0.21 -1.77
CA GLY A 103 18.69 1.22 -2.07
C GLY A 103 17.62 2.07 -1.38
N GLY A 104 16.96 1.55 -0.36
CA GLY A 104 16.00 2.29 0.47
C GLY A 104 16.58 2.73 1.81
N THR A 105 15.69 3.15 2.71
CA THR A 105 16.02 3.60 4.07
C THR A 105 15.38 2.78 5.18
N ARG A 106 14.58 1.76 4.82
CA ARG A 106 13.90 0.89 5.79
C ARG A 106 14.88 -0.02 6.51
N GLY A 107 14.85 0.01 7.85
CA GLY A 107 15.59 -0.90 8.71
C GLY A 107 15.06 -2.33 8.60
N LEU A 108 15.91 -3.30 8.99
CA LEU A 108 15.53 -4.71 9.09
C LEU A 108 15.33 -5.08 10.57
N GLY A 109 14.08 -5.21 10.99
CA GLY A 109 13.72 -5.69 12.32
C GLY A 109 13.43 -7.19 12.35
N LEU A 110 13.31 -7.76 13.57
CA LEU A 110 12.72 -9.09 13.78
C LEU A 110 11.21 -8.93 13.82
N VAL A 111 10.58 -8.94 12.67
CA VAL A 111 9.18 -8.55 12.49
C VAL A 111 8.38 -9.64 11.76
N ARG A 112 7.05 -9.51 11.77
CA ARG A 112 6.16 -10.48 11.13
C ARG A 112 6.47 -10.67 9.64
N GLN A 113 6.79 -9.63 8.90
CA GLN A 113 7.08 -9.72 7.46
C GLN A 113 8.22 -10.70 7.14
N ASN A 114 9.22 -10.81 8.00
CA ASN A 114 10.36 -11.72 7.80
C ASN A 114 10.31 -12.94 8.72
N ASN A 115 9.11 -13.27 9.23
CA ASN A 115 8.89 -14.38 10.15
C ASN A 115 9.85 -14.32 11.35
N TRP A 116 9.92 -13.13 11.99
CA TRP A 116 10.79 -12.86 13.15
C TRP A 116 12.27 -13.22 12.93
N GLY A 117 12.73 -13.00 11.70
CA GLY A 117 14.12 -13.19 11.30
C GLY A 117 14.41 -14.53 10.60
N GLU A 118 13.49 -15.49 10.61
CA GLU A 118 13.71 -16.81 9.97
C GLU A 118 13.93 -16.71 8.45
N THR A 119 13.18 -15.84 7.78
CA THR A 119 13.35 -15.61 6.33
C THR A 119 14.47 -14.64 6.00
N GLY A 120 14.99 -13.93 7.02
CA GLY A 120 16.05 -12.94 6.88
C GLY A 120 15.75 -11.91 5.79
N LEU A 121 16.73 -11.69 4.94
CA LEU A 121 16.64 -10.74 3.83
C LEU A 121 15.88 -11.29 2.60
N LYS A 122 15.32 -12.49 2.67
CA LYS A 122 14.51 -13.09 1.59
C LYS A 122 13.03 -12.68 1.64
N ALA A 123 12.67 -11.74 2.51
CA ALA A 123 11.32 -11.18 2.53
C ALA A 123 10.95 -10.67 1.12
N SER A 124 9.74 -10.95 0.69
CA SER A 124 9.27 -10.54 -0.63
C SER A 124 9.26 -9.01 -0.76
N LYS A 125 9.66 -8.51 -1.94
CA LYS A 125 9.53 -7.08 -2.27
C LYS A 125 8.08 -6.63 -2.04
N PRO A 126 7.83 -5.52 -1.32
CA PRO A 126 6.48 -5.01 -1.14
C PRO A 126 5.91 -4.48 -2.46
N ILE A 127 4.61 -4.62 -2.64
CA ILE A 127 3.87 -4.02 -3.76
C ILE A 127 3.69 -2.53 -3.46
N LEU A 128 4.14 -1.66 -4.34
CA LEU A 128 4.04 -0.21 -4.19
C LEU A 128 3.13 0.35 -5.28
N VAL A 129 2.11 1.09 -4.85
CA VAL A 129 1.07 1.62 -5.73
C VAL A 129 0.85 3.11 -5.45
N PRO A 130 1.51 4.02 -6.16
CA PRO A 130 1.13 5.44 -6.10
C PRO A 130 -0.23 5.66 -6.76
N GLN A 131 -1.04 6.54 -6.17
CA GLN A 131 -2.36 6.93 -6.69
C GLN A 131 -2.25 8.27 -7.41
N ILE A 132 -2.72 8.28 -8.66
CA ILE A 132 -2.76 9.43 -9.56
C ILE A 132 -4.19 9.95 -9.58
N GLU A 133 -4.42 11.13 -9.01
CA GLU A 133 -5.76 11.64 -8.74
C GLU A 133 -5.88 13.17 -8.76
N SER A 134 -4.86 13.85 -9.30
CA SER A 134 -4.89 15.30 -9.47
C SER A 134 -4.29 15.73 -10.81
N ILE A 135 -4.63 16.96 -11.24
CA ILE A 135 -4.05 17.54 -12.45
C ILE A 135 -2.52 17.68 -12.33
N ASN A 136 -2.01 17.97 -11.12
CA ASN A 136 -0.58 18.04 -10.86
C ASN A 136 0.08 16.69 -11.07
N ALA A 137 -0.53 15.61 -10.57
CA ALA A 137 -0.02 14.25 -10.77
C ALA A 137 0.03 13.87 -12.26
N ILE A 138 -0.99 14.26 -13.05
CA ILE A 138 -1.00 14.02 -14.50
C ILE A 138 0.09 14.84 -15.19
N THR A 139 0.24 16.11 -14.82
CA THR A 139 1.25 16.99 -15.41
C THR A 139 2.68 16.48 -15.16
N ASN A 140 2.92 15.87 -14.01
CA ASN A 140 4.21 15.33 -13.58
C ASN A 140 4.35 13.82 -13.83
N LEU A 141 3.42 13.19 -14.53
CA LEU A 141 3.32 11.73 -14.62
C LEU A 141 4.62 11.06 -15.06
N GLU A 142 5.32 11.60 -16.04
CA GLU A 142 6.58 11.05 -16.55
C GLU A 142 7.66 10.96 -15.47
N ASN A 143 7.64 11.88 -14.49
CA ASN A 143 8.60 11.92 -13.39
C ASN A 143 8.17 11.01 -12.22
N ILE A 144 6.85 10.78 -12.07
CA ILE A 144 6.29 9.91 -11.02
C ILE A 144 6.42 8.42 -11.41
N VAL A 145 6.47 8.11 -12.70
CA VAL A 145 6.56 6.72 -13.18
C VAL A 145 7.97 6.18 -12.97
N LEU A 146 8.16 5.49 -11.84
CA LEU A 146 9.42 4.88 -11.45
C LEU A 146 9.39 3.35 -11.65
N PRO A 147 10.54 2.72 -11.99
CA PRO A 147 10.63 1.27 -12.20
C PRO A 147 10.41 0.45 -10.92
N GLU A 148 10.43 1.08 -9.77
CA GLU A 148 10.17 0.46 -8.46
C GLU A 148 8.71 0.17 -8.20
N PHE A 149 7.80 0.82 -8.90
CA PHE A 149 6.35 0.65 -8.69
C PHE A 149 5.79 -0.48 -9.54
N ASP A 150 4.97 -1.31 -8.91
CA ASP A 150 4.37 -2.48 -9.57
C ASP A 150 3.09 -2.12 -10.31
N TYR A 151 2.36 -1.12 -9.80
CA TYR A 151 1.07 -0.66 -10.32
C TYR A 151 0.87 0.82 -10.02
N TYR A 152 -0.08 1.43 -10.73
CA TYR A 152 -0.59 2.77 -10.47
C TYR A 152 -2.10 2.68 -10.28
N LEU A 153 -2.63 3.34 -9.25
CA LEU A 153 -4.06 3.49 -9.07
C LEU A 153 -4.49 4.83 -9.66
N ILE A 154 -5.54 4.82 -10.47
CA ILE A 154 -6.17 6.07 -10.92
C ILE A 154 -7.35 6.34 -10.00
N GLY A 155 -7.38 7.53 -9.37
CA GLY A 155 -8.48 8.02 -8.54
C GLY A 155 -9.41 8.94 -9.34
N PRO A 156 -10.40 8.41 -10.09
CA PRO A 156 -11.17 9.22 -11.03
C PRO A 156 -12.05 10.25 -10.33
N TYR A 157 -12.48 9.99 -9.11
CA TYR A 157 -13.34 10.90 -8.35
C TYR A 157 -12.60 12.17 -7.95
N ASP A 158 -11.44 12.03 -7.31
CA ASP A 158 -10.61 13.18 -6.92
C ASP A 158 -10.00 13.85 -8.15
N LEU A 159 -9.66 13.09 -9.18
CA LEU A 159 -9.18 13.63 -10.43
C LEU A 159 -10.24 14.51 -11.11
N SER A 160 -11.53 14.09 -11.14
CA SER A 160 -12.61 14.90 -11.70
C SER A 160 -12.80 16.21 -10.92
N ALA A 161 -12.72 16.15 -9.59
CA ALA A 161 -12.76 17.33 -8.74
C ALA A 161 -11.58 18.28 -9.01
N SER A 162 -10.36 17.72 -9.16
CA SER A 162 -9.16 18.51 -9.50
C SER A 162 -9.25 19.17 -10.87
N LEU A 163 -9.90 18.52 -11.82
CA LEU A 163 -10.15 19.07 -13.18
C LEU A 163 -11.35 20.02 -13.25
N SER A 164 -12.07 20.24 -12.15
CA SER A 164 -13.32 21.01 -12.10
C SER A 164 -14.36 20.46 -13.09
N CYS A 165 -14.39 19.14 -13.27
CA CYS A 165 -15.38 18.44 -14.08
C CYS A 165 -16.52 17.97 -13.17
N ASP A 166 -17.78 18.30 -13.53
CA ASP A 166 -18.99 17.79 -12.86
C ASP A 166 -19.33 16.34 -13.29
#